data_1a1f2ae2412de389ea1a452a62325bf4
#
_entry.id   1a1f2ae2412de389ea1a452a62325bf4
#
_cell.length_a   1.000
_cell.length_b   1.000
_cell.length_c   1.000
_cell.angle_alpha   90.00
_cell.angle_beta   90.00
_cell.angle_gamma   90.00
#
_symmetry.space_group_name_H-M   'P 1'
#
loop_
_entity.id
_entity.type
_entity.pdbx_description
1 polymer ?
#
loop_
_entity_poly.entity_id
_entity_poly.type
_entity_poly.pdbx_seq_one_letter_code
_entity_poly.pdbx_strand_id
1 'polypeptide(L)'
;MNFVFISPHFPRTYWLFANRLKRNGVNVLGIGDCPYDGLEDNVRDSLTEYYYVQDMKDYEQVFKAVAFFSFKYGKIDWLESNNEFWLEQDARLRTDFHITTGEQYADIGRIKKKSAMKEYYKKAGIPTARLHMVSTLEAAKDFINQVGYPVIVKPDIGVGANDTYKLKNEDELNGFFNNYPQVPYVMEEFVQGKIFSYDAILDNKSVPLMESCTEWPPSIMNIVTDKLDLAYFVRADVPESLRKAGRATVKAFDVKSRFVH
;
A
#
# COMPACT_ATOMS: atom_id res chain seq x y z
N MET A 1 -21.69 -10.64 10.98
CA MET A 1 -20.48 -10.53 10.14
C MET A 1 -19.27 -10.41 11.04
N ASN A 2 -18.24 -11.22 10.81
CA ASN A 2 -16.99 -11.23 11.56
C ASN A 2 -15.89 -10.58 10.73
N PHE A 3 -15.33 -9.49 11.24
CA PHE A 3 -14.29 -8.72 10.59
C PHE A 3 -13.01 -8.78 11.43
N VAL A 4 -11.95 -9.36 10.91
CA VAL A 4 -10.62 -9.31 11.54
C VAL A 4 -9.91 -8.03 11.11
N PHE A 5 -9.58 -7.18 12.07
CA PHE A 5 -8.87 -5.93 11.87
C PHE A 5 -7.41 -6.07 12.32
N ILE A 6 -6.48 -6.04 11.36
CA ILE A 6 -5.04 -6.16 11.61
C ILE A 6 -4.48 -4.80 12.03
N SER A 7 -3.77 -4.74 13.16
CA SER A 7 -3.16 -3.52 13.71
C SER A 7 -4.15 -2.34 13.90
N PRO A 8 -5.25 -2.52 14.67
CA PRO A 8 -6.28 -1.48 14.83
C PRO A 8 -5.79 -0.24 15.60
N HIS A 9 -4.65 -0.32 16.28
CA HIS A 9 -4.06 0.74 17.10
C HIS A 9 -3.07 1.62 16.34
N PHE A 10 -2.65 1.20 15.13
CA PHE A 10 -1.68 1.97 14.33
C PHE A 10 -2.03 1.93 12.84
N PRO A 11 -2.06 3.11 12.16
CA PRO A 11 -2.00 4.50 12.67
C PRO A 11 -3.08 4.84 13.72
N ARG A 12 -2.80 5.83 14.57
CA ARG A 12 -3.69 6.19 15.71
C ARG A 12 -5.14 6.52 15.34
N THR A 13 -5.42 6.84 14.07
CA THR A 13 -6.77 7.15 13.58
C THR A 13 -7.56 5.91 13.16
N TYR A 14 -6.94 4.72 13.11
CA TYR A 14 -7.58 3.50 12.56
C TYR A 14 -8.71 2.95 13.41
N TRP A 15 -8.76 3.29 14.69
CA TRP A 15 -9.94 3.00 15.53
C TRP A 15 -11.24 3.55 14.93
N LEU A 16 -11.18 4.60 14.09
CA LEU A 16 -12.36 5.15 13.43
C LEU A 16 -13.01 4.14 12.48
N PHE A 17 -12.22 3.34 11.75
CA PHE A 17 -12.74 2.25 10.93
C PHE A 17 -13.40 1.18 11.79
N ALA A 18 -12.70 0.70 12.84
CA ALA A 18 -13.22 -0.27 13.77
C ALA A 18 -14.52 0.19 14.42
N ASN A 19 -14.58 1.45 14.88
CA ASN A 19 -15.76 2.05 15.49
C ASN A 19 -16.96 2.07 14.52
N ARG A 20 -16.74 2.44 13.24
CA ARG A 20 -17.82 2.46 12.24
C ARG A 20 -18.33 1.06 11.93
N LEU A 21 -17.44 0.08 11.83
CA LEU A 21 -17.83 -1.33 11.66
C LEU A 21 -18.69 -1.80 12.85
N LYS A 22 -18.22 -1.58 14.08
CA LYS A 22 -18.95 -1.98 15.30
C LYS A 22 -20.34 -1.33 15.40
N ARG A 23 -20.44 -0.02 15.09
CA ARG A 23 -21.72 0.71 15.05
C ARG A 23 -22.70 0.16 13.99
N ASN A 24 -22.20 -0.50 12.98
CA ASN A 24 -23.01 -1.19 11.97
C ASN A 24 -23.29 -2.67 12.32
N GLY A 25 -23.07 -3.07 13.56
CA GLY A 25 -23.38 -4.42 14.04
C GLY A 25 -22.39 -5.50 13.60
N VAL A 26 -21.17 -5.10 13.21
CA VAL A 26 -20.10 -6.03 12.84
C VAL A 26 -19.32 -6.44 14.09
N ASN A 27 -19.00 -7.72 14.23
CA ASN A 27 -18.02 -8.19 15.21
C ASN A 27 -16.62 -7.80 14.73
N VAL A 28 -16.01 -6.82 15.39
CA VAL A 28 -14.67 -6.32 15.05
C VAL A 28 -13.65 -7.00 15.94
N LEU A 29 -12.86 -7.88 15.36
CA LEU A 29 -11.89 -8.76 16.03
C LEU A 29 -10.48 -8.24 15.74
N GLY A 30 -9.90 -7.52 16.71
CA GLY A 30 -8.60 -6.86 16.54
C GLY A 30 -7.42 -7.81 16.80
N ILE A 31 -6.38 -7.74 15.97
CA ILE A 31 -5.08 -8.40 16.21
C ILE A 31 -3.99 -7.33 16.19
N GLY A 32 -3.15 -7.30 17.21
CA GLY A 32 -2.05 -6.33 17.29
C GLY A 32 -0.99 -6.71 18.30
N ASP A 33 0.13 -5.98 18.27
CA ASP A 33 1.31 -6.17 19.11
C ASP A 33 1.41 -5.14 20.27
N CYS A 34 0.36 -4.32 20.44
CA CYS A 34 0.23 -3.50 21.63
C CYS A 34 -0.44 -4.31 22.76
N PRO A 35 0.14 -4.41 23.96
CA PRO A 35 -0.54 -5.02 25.09
C PRO A 35 -1.92 -4.37 25.34
N TYR A 36 -2.92 -5.16 25.77
CA TYR A 36 -4.30 -4.68 25.92
C TYR A 36 -4.41 -3.42 26.79
N ASP A 37 -3.66 -3.39 27.90
CA ASP A 37 -3.65 -2.25 28.83
C ASP A 37 -2.96 -1.01 28.26
N GLY A 38 -2.15 -1.18 27.20
CA GLY A 38 -1.51 -0.10 26.45
C GLY A 38 -2.34 0.46 25.30
N LEU A 39 -3.48 -0.18 24.96
CA LEU A 39 -4.38 0.35 23.96
C LEU A 39 -5.11 1.60 24.46
N GLU A 40 -5.30 2.58 23.60
CA GLU A 40 -6.17 3.73 23.88
C GLU A 40 -7.63 3.27 24.08
N ASP A 41 -8.39 3.97 24.93
CA ASP A 41 -9.79 3.63 25.25
C ASP A 41 -10.67 3.54 23.99
N ASN A 42 -10.48 4.49 23.05
CA ASN A 42 -11.21 4.52 21.80
C ASN A 42 -10.96 3.27 20.92
N VAL A 43 -9.74 2.69 20.97
CA VAL A 43 -9.43 1.43 20.29
C VAL A 43 -10.16 0.28 20.98
N ARG A 44 -10.02 0.16 22.32
CA ARG A 44 -10.70 -0.88 23.10
C ARG A 44 -12.20 -0.88 22.89
N ASP A 45 -12.82 0.29 22.98
CA ASP A 45 -14.26 0.48 22.80
C ASP A 45 -14.76 0.17 21.40
N SER A 46 -13.87 0.25 20.41
CA SER A 46 -14.21 -0.01 19.00
C SER A 46 -14.09 -1.49 18.60
N LEU A 47 -13.53 -2.33 19.47
CA LEU A 47 -13.35 -3.76 19.20
C LEU A 47 -14.40 -4.60 19.95
N THR A 48 -14.77 -5.73 19.37
CA THR A 48 -15.55 -6.77 20.06
C THR A 48 -14.64 -7.62 20.92
N GLU A 49 -13.47 -7.95 20.40
CA GLU A 49 -12.41 -8.66 21.09
C GLU A 49 -11.05 -8.28 20.50
N TYR A 50 -10.00 -8.41 21.31
CA TYR A 50 -8.63 -8.15 20.90
C TYR A 50 -7.73 -9.34 21.22
N TYR A 51 -6.93 -9.76 20.27
CA TYR A 51 -5.90 -10.79 20.42
C TYR A 51 -4.51 -10.14 20.33
N TYR A 52 -3.76 -10.23 21.41
CA TYR A 52 -2.37 -9.76 21.46
C TYR A 52 -1.44 -10.80 20.83
N VAL A 53 -0.55 -10.35 19.95
CA VAL A 53 0.60 -11.12 19.46
C VAL A 53 1.88 -10.38 19.81
N GLN A 54 2.95 -11.11 20.06
CA GLN A 54 4.22 -10.49 20.45
C GLN A 54 4.91 -9.79 19.28
N ASP A 55 4.79 -10.35 18.08
CA ASP A 55 5.36 -9.82 16.84
C ASP A 55 4.36 -9.99 15.70
N MET A 56 3.86 -8.86 15.19
CA MET A 56 2.95 -8.84 14.04
C MET A 56 3.62 -9.28 12.72
N LYS A 57 4.95 -9.31 12.65
CA LYS A 57 5.69 -9.81 11.48
C LYS A 57 5.85 -11.32 11.49
N ASP A 58 5.69 -11.95 12.65
CA ASP A 58 5.64 -13.40 12.76
C ASP A 58 4.27 -13.92 12.28
N TYR A 59 4.26 -14.43 11.05
CA TYR A 59 3.05 -14.93 10.41
C TYR A 59 2.32 -15.98 11.26
N GLU A 60 3.04 -16.89 11.89
CA GLU A 60 2.46 -17.97 12.69
C GLU A 60 1.69 -17.46 13.91
N GLN A 61 2.16 -16.38 14.54
CA GLN A 61 1.44 -15.77 15.65
C GLN A 61 0.12 -15.16 15.18
N VAL A 62 0.13 -14.42 14.04
CA VAL A 62 -1.07 -13.80 13.49
C VAL A 62 -2.03 -14.87 12.95
N PHE A 63 -1.53 -15.92 12.31
CA PHE A 63 -2.31 -17.06 11.86
C PHE A 63 -3.07 -17.72 13.03
N LYS A 64 -2.38 -17.98 14.16
CA LYS A 64 -3.01 -18.53 15.36
C LYS A 64 -4.09 -17.64 15.93
N ALA A 65 -3.90 -16.32 15.89
CA ALA A 65 -4.91 -15.36 16.31
C ALA A 65 -6.17 -15.41 15.44
N VAL A 66 -6.01 -15.50 14.11
CA VAL A 66 -7.14 -15.66 13.18
C VAL A 66 -7.83 -17.02 13.40
N ALA A 67 -7.07 -18.10 13.62
CA ALA A 67 -7.61 -19.42 13.93
C ALA A 67 -8.43 -19.40 15.23
N PHE A 68 -7.95 -18.74 16.29
CA PHE A 68 -8.68 -18.54 17.54
C PHE A 68 -10.02 -17.82 17.29
N PHE A 69 -10.02 -16.74 16.53
CA PHE A 69 -11.25 -16.03 16.21
C PHE A 69 -12.21 -16.89 15.35
N SER A 70 -11.68 -17.65 14.39
CA SER A 70 -12.48 -18.57 13.59
C SER A 70 -13.13 -19.67 14.44
N PHE A 71 -12.40 -20.19 15.43
CA PHE A 71 -12.95 -21.18 16.37
C PHE A 71 -14.06 -20.56 17.24
N LYS A 72 -13.84 -19.36 17.78
CA LYS A 72 -14.75 -18.71 18.74
C LYS A 72 -15.98 -18.07 18.10
N TYR A 73 -15.82 -17.44 16.95
CA TYR A 73 -16.87 -16.65 16.28
C TYR A 73 -17.40 -17.28 14.99
N GLY A 74 -16.81 -18.40 14.56
CA GLY A 74 -17.13 -19.03 13.30
C GLY A 74 -16.44 -18.36 12.10
N LYS A 75 -17.03 -18.49 10.91
CA LYS A 75 -16.45 -17.97 9.67
C LYS A 75 -16.05 -16.49 9.78
N ILE A 76 -14.85 -16.18 9.37
CA ILE A 76 -14.39 -14.80 9.17
C ILE A 76 -14.86 -14.35 7.78
N ASP A 77 -15.61 -13.26 7.73
CA ASP A 77 -16.16 -12.71 6.49
C ASP A 77 -15.20 -11.74 5.82
N TRP A 78 -14.43 -10.97 6.61
CA TRP A 78 -13.45 -9.98 6.16
C TRP A 78 -12.20 -10.00 7.03
N LEU A 79 -11.05 -9.71 6.38
CA LEU A 79 -9.78 -9.49 7.05
C LEU A 79 -9.05 -8.35 6.34
N GLU A 80 -8.72 -7.30 7.06
CA GLU A 80 -8.07 -6.10 6.54
C GLU A 80 -7.21 -5.39 7.58
N SER A 81 -6.13 -4.78 7.11
CA SER A 81 -5.34 -3.80 7.87
C SER A 81 -5.63 -2.36 7.46
N ASN A 82 -6.11 -2.12 6.24
CA ASN A 82 -6.13 -0.81 5.58
C ASN A 82 -4.73 -0.15 5.53
N ASN A 83 -3.67 -0.95 5.52
CA ASN A 83 -2.29 -0.48 5.59
C ASN A 83 -1.43 -1.19 4.54
N GLU A 84 -0.73 -0.42 3.71
CA GLU A 84 0.12 -0.95 2.64
C GLU A 84 1.20 -1.92 3.17
N PHE A 85 1.69 -1.70 4.38
CA PHE A 85 2.72 -2.56 5.00
C PHE A 85 2.24 -4.00 5.16
N TRP A 86 0.97 -4.21 5.54
CA TRP A 86 0.40 -5.53 5.84
C TRP A 86 -0.29 -6.21 4.66
N LEU A 87 -0.41 -5.56 3.50
CA LEU A 87 -1.20 -6.08 2.35
C LEU A 87 -0.87 -7.52 1.95
N GLU A 88 0.41 -7.89 1.95
CA GLU A 88 0.83 -9.24 1.58
C GLU A 88 0.45 -10.27 2.65
N GLN A 89 0.64 -9.94 3.93
CA GLN A 89 0.21 -10.78 5.05
C GLN A 89 -1.31 -10.92 5.08
N ASP A 90 -2.06 -9.82 4.89
CA ASP A 90 -3.51 -9.83 4.81
C ASP A 90 -3.99 -10.77 3.68
N ALA A 91 -3.37 -10.69 2.50
CA ALA A 91 -3.72 -11.54 1.37
C ALA A 91 -3.41 -13.02 1.62
N ARG A 92 -2.28 -13.32 2.28
CA ARG A 92 -1.92 -14.68 2.68
C ARG A 92 -2.90 -15.25 3.69
N LEU A 93 -3.24 -14.50 4.73
CA LEU A 93 -4.24 -14.90 5.72
C LEU A 93 -5.61 -15.14 5.08
N ARG A 94 -6.05 -14.28 4.16
CA ARG A 94 -7.31 -14.49 3.43
C ARG A 94 -7.29 -15.79 2.64
N THR A 95 -6.20 -16.10 1.97
CA THR A 95 -6.04 -17.36 1.23
C THR A 95 -6.09 -18.56 2.16
N ASP A 96 -5.32 -18.55 3.24
CA ASP A 96 -5.20 -19.68 4.16
C ASP A 96 -6.51 -19.96 4.94
N PHE A 97 -7.29 -18.91 5.23
CA PHE A 97 -8.61 -19.04 5.89
C PHE A 97 -9.82 -19.03 4.93
N HIS A 98 -9.59 -19.10 3.60
CA HIS A 98 -10.64 -19.09 2.58
C HIS A 98 -11.58 -17.87 2.71
N ILE A 99 -11.03 -16.71 3.08
CA ILE A 99 -11.74 -15.44 3.12
C ILE A 99 -11.71 -14.86 1.70
N THR A 100 -12.83 -14.94 0.99
CA THR A 100 -12.92 -14.60 -0.43
C THR A 100 -13.12 -13.09 -0.69
N THR A 101 -13.27 -12.30 0.36
CA THR A 101 -13.39 -10.83 0.28
C THR A 101 -12.01 -10.20 0.25
N GLY A 102 -11.62 -9.65 -0.88
CA GLY A 102 -10.34 -8.97 -1.07
C GLY A 102 -9.27 -9.77 -1.80
N GLU A 103 -8.10 -9.15 -1.95
CA GLU A 103 -6.97 -9.71 -2.71
C GLU A 103 -6.46 -11.00 -2.08
N GLN A 104 -6.22 -12.01 -2.92
CA GLN A 104 -5.64 -13.29 -2.52
C GLN A 104 -4.12 -13.25 -2.68
N TYR A 105 -3.41 -14.16 -2.00
CA TYR A 105 -1.94 -14.18 -2.02
C TYR A 105 -1.36 -14.33 -3.42
N ALA A 106 -2.00 -15.13 -4.28
CA ALA A 106 -1.57 -15.32 -5.66
C ALA A 106 -1.65 -14.03 -6.50
N ASP A 107 -2.55 -13.11 -6.14
CA ASP A 107 -2.83 -11.90 -6.92
C ASP A 107 -2.16 -10.64 -6.38
N ILE A 108 -1.68 -10.66 -5.13
CA ILE A 108 -1.20 -9.47 -4.42
C ILE A 108 0.00 -8.81 -5.13
N GLY A 109 0.79 -9.58 -5.87
CA GLY A 109 1.97 -9.08 -6.59
C GLY A 109 1.64 -7.96 -7.56
N ARG A 110 0.43 -7.93 -8.14
CA ARG A 110 0.00 -6.89 -9.09
C ARG A 110 -0.13 -5.50 -8.45
N ILE A 111 -0.35 -5.42 -7.13
CA ILE A 111 -0.48 -4.16 -6.39
C ILE A 111 0.69 -3.89 -5.44
N LYS A 112 1.63 -4.82 -5.31
CA LYS A 112 2.84 -4.66 -4.46
C LYS A 112 4.11 -4.44 -5.27
N LYS A 113 4.24 -5.05 -6.47
CA LYS A 113 5.43 -4.92 -7.31
C LYS A 113 5.26 -3.76 -8.30
N LYS A 114 6.13 -2.76 -8.22
CA LYS A 114 6.12 -1.60 -9.12
C LYS A 114 6.27 -2.00 -10.59
N SER A 115 7.09 -3.03 -10.85
CA SER A 115 7.25 -3.63 -12.18
C SER A 115 5.94 -4.23 -12.70
N ALA A 116 5.23 -5.00 -11.87
CA ALA A 116 3.96 -5.61 -12.27
C ALA A 116 2.83 -4.58 -12.48
N MET A 117 2.80 -3.51 -11.69
CA MET A 117 1.81 -2.43 -11.85
C MET A 117 1.83 -1.81 -13.26
N LYS A 118 3.00 -1.75 -13.92
CA LYS A 118 3.13 -1.14 -15.27
C LYS A 118 2.21 -1.79 -16.30
N GLU A 119 2.03 -3.11 -16.24
CA GLU A 119 1.13 -3.82 -17.15
C GLU A 119 -0.34 -3.41 -16.97
N TYR A 120 -0.76 -3.16 -15.73
CA TYR A 120 -2.13 -2.71 -15.43
C TYR A 120 -2.35 -1.25 -15.82
N TYR A 121 -1.37 -0.37 -15.60
CA TYR A 121 -1.44 1.01 -16.10
C TYR A 121 -1.50 1.04 -17.63
N LYS A 122 -0.71 0.20 -18.31
CA LYS A 122 -0.78 0.06 -19.78
C LYS A 122 -2.16 -0.40 -20.24
N LYS A 123 -2.77 -1.40 -19.59
CA LYS A 123 -4.16 -1.83 -19.83
C LYS A 123 -5.17 -0.70 -19.60
N ALA A 124 -4.93 0.15 -18.62
CA ALA A 124 -5.74 1.33 -18.33
C ALA A 124 -5.55 2.48 -19.33
N GLY A 125 -4.56 2.40 -20.24
CA GLY A 125 -4.19 3.50 -21.12
C GLY A 125 -3.51 4.68 -20.41
N ILE A 126 -2.93 4.44 -19.23
CA ILE A 126 -2.28 5.47 -18.41
C ILE A 126 -0.78 5.48 -18.73
N PRO A 127 -0.21 6.60 -19.16
CA PRO A 127 1.22 6.73 -19.36
C PRO A 127 1.94 6.63 -18.00
N THR A 128 3.07 5.91 -17.99
CA THR A 128 3.90 5.76 -16.80
C THR A 128 5.35 6.05 -17.14
N ALA A 129 6.15 6.40 -16.12
CA ALA A 129 7.59 6.47 -16.25
C ALA A 129 8.13 5.17 -16.88
N ARG A 130 9.06 5.29 -17.84
CA ARG A 130 9.77 4.13 -18.38
C ARG A 130 10.53 3.44 -17.28
N LEU A 131 10.54 2.11 -17.29
CA LEU A 131 11.10 1.30 -16.22
C LEU A 131 12.05 0.24 -16.75
N HIS A 132 13.16 0.05 -16.06
CA HIS A 132 14.12 -1.03 -16.25
C HIS A 132 14.30 -1.81 -14.93
N MET A 133 14.24 -3.13 -14.98
CA MET A 133 14.63 -3.97 -13.84
C MET A 133 16.15 -3.93 -13.70
N VAL A 134 16.63 -3.44 -12.57
CA VAL A 134 18.09 -3.32 -12.35
C VAL A 134 18.73 -4.71 -12.38
N SER A 135 19.76 -4.87 -13.19
CA SER A 135 20.50 -6.12 -13.35
C SER A 135 22.01 -5.88 -13.39
N THR A 136 22.57 -5.45 -14.50
CA THR A 136 23.98 -5.11 -14.66
C THR A 136 24.18 -3.61 -14.86
N LEU A 137 25.41 -3.14 -14.61
CA LEU A 137 25.79 -1.75 -14.82
C LEU A 137 25.62 -1.36 -16.31
N GLU A 138 25.98 -2.25 -17.23
CA GLU A 138 25.87 -2.04 -18.67
C GLU A 138 24.40 -1.85 -19.07
N ALA A 139 23.50 -2.75 -18.62
CA ALA A 139 22.07 -2.63 -18.93
C ALA A 139 21.46 -1.35 -18.33
N ALA A 140 21.92 -0.91 -17.16
CA ALA A 140 21.52 0.36 -16.55
C ALA A 140 22.00 1.56 -17.40
N LYS A 141 23.24 1.54 -17.89
CA LYS A 141 23.77 2.58 -18.81
C LYS A 141 22.98 2.62 -20.12
N ASP A 142 22.63 1.48 -20.69
CA ASP A 142 21.80 1.40 -21.90
C ASP A 142 20.41 2.01 -21.69
N PHE A 143 19.80 1.76 -20.54
CA PHE A 143 18.54 2.40 -20.18
C PHE A 143 18.70 3.91 -20.00
N ILE A 144 19.74 4.36 -19.31
CA ILE A 144 20.02 5.79 -19.10
C ILE A 144 20.30 6.51 -20.44
N ASN A 145 20.95 5.86 -21.40
CA ASN A 145 21.15 6.42 -22.74
C ASN A 145 19.82 6.72 -23.46
N GLN A 146 18.74 6.00 -23.10
CA GLN A 146 17.41 6.21 -23.68
C GLN A 146 16.59 7.28 -22.96
N VAL A 147 16.77 7.44 -21.63
CA VAL A 147 15.91 8.29 -20.78
C VAL A 147 16.61 9.55 -20.29
N GLY A 148 17.94 9.55 -20.24
CA GLY A 148 18.77 10.61 -19.67
C GLY A 148 18.84 10.57 -18.14
N TYR A 149 19.78 11.34 -17.59
CA TYR A 149 19.82 11.65 -16.16
C TYR A 149 18.88 12.81 -15.81
N PRO A 150 18.38 12.90 -14.55
CA PRO A 150 18.52 11.91 -13.49
C PRO A 150 17.59 10.72 -13.70
N VAL A 151 17.91 9.59 -13.05
CA VAL A 151 17.03 8.43 -12.92
C VAL A 151 16.69 8.17 -11.46
N ILE A 152 15.55 7.52 -11.21
CA ILE A 152 15.14 7.10 -9.87
C ILE A 152 15.35 5.59 -9.75
N VAL A 153 16.05 5.17 -8.68
CA VAL A 153 16.29 3.76 -8.37
C VAL A 153 15.68 3.44 -7.02
N LYS A 154 14.81 2.43 -6.97
CA LYS A 154 14.04 2.09 -5.78
C LYS A 154 13.73 0.59 -5.73
N PRO A 155 13.47 0.01 -4.52
CA PRO A 155 13.05 -1.38 -4.41
C PRO A 155 11.76 -1.63 -5.22
N ASP A 156 11.68 -2.78 -5.91
CA ASP A 156 10.47 -3.17 -6.64
C ASP A 156 9.29 -3.34 -5.67
N ILE A 157 9.55 -3.86 -4.45
CA ILE A 157 8.62 -3.91 -3.34
C ILE A 157 9.15 -3.01 -2.22
N GLY A 158 8.35 -2.07 -1.74
CA GLY A 158 8.72 -1.15 -0.65
C GLY A 158 7.72 0.00 -0.52
N VAL A 159 7.70 0.63 0.63
CA VAL A 159 6.78 1.71 1.00
C VAL A 159 7.56 2.95 1.50
N GLY A 160 6.96 4.13 1.38
CA GLY A 160 7.45 5.35 2.04
C GLY A 160 8.76 5.92 1.49
N ALA A 161 9.10 5.68 0.23
CA ALA A 161 10.34 6.16 -0.42
C ALA A 161 11.64 5.68 0.26
N ASN A 162 11.58 4.70 1.17
CA ASN A 162 12.76 4.10 1.77
C ASN A 162 13.64 3.47 0.69
N ASP A 163 14.96 3.59 0.85
CA ASP A 163 15.96 3.07 -0.07
C ASP A 163 15.75 3.50 -1.54
N THR A 164 15.19 4.71 -1.73
CA THR A 164 14.99 5.34 -3.03
C THR A 164 16.12 6.34 -3.29
N TYR A 165 16.77 6.20 -4.44
CA TYR A 165 17.91 7.02 -4.83
C TYR A 165 17.60 7.78 -6.13
N LYS A 166 17.97 9.07 -6.17
CA LYS A 166 17.97 9.87 -7.40
C LYS A 166 19.40 9.97 -7.89
N LEU A 167 19.72 9.24 -8.94
CA LEU A 167 21.06 9.23 -9.53
C LEU A 167 21.14 10.29 -10.62
N LYS A 168 22.10 11.24 -10.48
CA LYS A 168 22.21 12.43 -11.33
C LYS A 168 23.29 12.33 -12.38
N ASN A 169 24.23 11.39 -12.23
CA ASN A 169 25.40 11.21 -13.09
C ASN A 169 25.97 9.79 -12.97
N GLU A 170 27.02 9.53 -13.77
CA GLU A 170 27.66 8.22 -13.83
C GLU A 170 28.39 7.84 -12.54
N ASP A 171 28.95 8.80 -11.81
CA ASP A 171 29.63 8.51 -10.54
C ASP A 171 28.66 8.02 -9.48
N GLU A 172 27.46 8.63 -9.39
CA GLU A 172 26.39 8.18 -8.50
C GLU A 172 25.85 6.80 -8.92
N LEU A 173 25.75 6.52 -10.23
CA LEU A 173 25.39 5.20 -10.75
C LEU A 173 26.40 4.13 -10.34
N ASN A 174 27.70 4.40 -10.53
CA ASN A 174 28.78 3.49 -10.12
C ASN A 174 28.77 3.26 -8.60
N GLY A 175 28.56 4.32 -7.82
CA GLY A 175 28.43 4.23 -6.36
C GLY A 175 27.26 3.34 -5.92
N PHE A 176 26.12 3.42 -6.60
CA PHE A 176 24.97 2.54 -6.35
C PHE A 176 25.31 1.06 -6.63
N PHE A 177 25.94 0.77 -7.78
CA PHE A 177 26.31 -0.61 -8.12
C PHE A 177 27.41 -1.18 -7.24
N ASN A 178 28.32 -0.37 -6.72
CA ASN A 178 29.33 -0.80 -5.74
C ASN A 178 28.74 -1.25 -4.40
N ASN A 179 27.54 -0.75 -4.07
CA ASN A 179 26.81 -1.05 -2.84
C ASN A 179 25.45 -1.67 -3.14
N TYR A 180 25.32 -2.42 -4.25
CA TYR A 180 24.04 -2.92 -4.74
C TYR A 180 23.31 -3.75 -3.67
N PRO A 181 22.07 -3.37 -3.31
CA PRO A 181 21.29 -4.10 -2.31
C PRO A 181 20.90 -5.50 -2.78
N GLN A 182 20.72 -6.42 -1.85
CA GLN A 182 20.37 -7.83 -2.11
C GLN A 182 18.86 -8.06 -2.39
N VAL A 183 18.14 -7.01 -2.80
CA VAL A 183 16.72 -7.09 -3.15
C VAL A 183 16.51 -6.56 -4.57
N PRO A 184 15.44 -7.01 -5.27
CA PRO A 184 15.13 -6.50 -6.60
C PRO A 184 14.87 -5.00 -6.61
N TYR A 185 15.52 -4.28 -7.51
CA TYR A 185 15.36 -2.84 -7.75
C TYR A 185 14.80 -2.56 -9.14
N VAL A 186 14.06 -1.48 -9.23
CA VAL A 186 13.66 -0.87 -10.50
C VAL A 186 14.35 0.47 -10.68
N MET A 187 14.73 0.78 -11.92
CA MET A 187 15.21 2.09 -12.35
C MET A 187 14.15 2.72 -13.23
N GLU A 188 13.76 3.94 -12.93
CA GLU A 188 12.76 4.69 -13.71
C GLU A 188 13.32 6.02 -14.19
N GLU A 189 12.82 6.48 -15.35
CA GLU A 189 13.05 7.86 -15.77
C GLU A 189 12.48 8.84 -14.73
N PHE A 190 13.15 9.96 -14.55
CA PHE A 190 12.68 11.00 -13.65
C PHE A 190 11.60 11.84 -14.35
N VAL A 191 10.39 11.79 -13.82
CA VAL A 191 9.28 12.62 -14.29
C VAL A 191 9.14 13.83 -13.37
N GLN A 192 9.24 15.02 -13.95
CA GLN A 192 9.03 16.27 -13.22
C GLN A 192 7.56 16.68 -13.28
N GLY A 193 6.98 17.05 -12.15
CA GLY A 193 5.59 17.48 -12.08
C GLY A 193 5.08 17.68 -10.66
N LYS A 194 3.83 18.11 -10.54
CA LYS A 194 3.11 18.13 -9.26
C LYS A 194 2.59 16.74 -8.94
N ILE A 195 2.60 16.38 -7.67
CA ILE A 195 2.13 15.08 -7.20
C ILE A 195 0.72 15.21 -6.65
N PHE A 196 -0.14 14.36 -7.14
CA PHE A 196 -1.50 14.17 -6.67
C PHE A 196 -1.76 12.69 -6.43
N SER A 197 -2.56 12.37 -5.41
CA SER A 197 -3.18 11.05 -5.31
C SER A 197 -4.65 11.12 -5.75
N TYR A 198 -5.13 10.02 -6.30
CA TYR A 198 -6.55 9.76 -6.48
C TYR A 198 -6.99 8.82 -5.36
N ASP A 199 -7.91 9.33 -4.53
CA ASP A 199 -8.40 8.61 -3.36
C ASP A 199 -9.86 8.27 -3.57
N ALA A 200 -10.27 7.01 -3.32
CA ALA A 200 -11.64 6.59 -3.53
C ALA A 200 -12.09 5.50 -2.56
N ILE A 201 -13.41 5.41 -2.37
CA ILE A 201 -14.10 4.27 -1.77
C ILE A 201 -14.86 3.58 -2.90
N LEU A 202 -14.60 2.30 -3.13
CA LEU A 202 -15.17 1.54 -4.23
C LEU A 202 -16.24 0.56 -3.74
N ASP A 203 -17.27 0.38 -4.56
CA ASP A 203 -18.24 -0.70 -4.39
C ASP A 203 -17.71 -2.05 -4.93
N ASN A 204 -18.57 -3.07 -4.90
CA ASN A 204 -18.26 -4.42 -5.38
C ASN A 204 -18.18 -4.55 -6.93
N LYS A 205 -18.37 -3.45 -7.65
CA LYS A 205 -18.26 -3.36 -9.12
C LYS A 205 -17.17 -2.42 -9.57
N SER A 206 -16.26 -2.03 -8.67
CA SER A 206 -15.21 -1.01 -8.91
C SER A 206 -15.77 0.38 -9.24
N VAL A 207 -17.02 0.68 -8.81
CA VAL A 207 -17.63 2.00 -8.99
C VAL A 207 -17.29 2.86 -7.76
N PRO A 208 -16.75 4.06 -7.94
CA PRO A 208 -16.48 4.96 -6.83
C PRO A 208 -17.78 5.45 -6.16
N LEU A 209 -17.91 5.19 -4.85
CA LEU A 209 -18.93 5.73 -3.96
C LEU A 209 -18.54 7.13 -3.45
N MET A 210 -17.25 7.36 -3.31
CA MET A 210 -16.64 8.62 -2.92
C MET A 210 -15.31 8.77 -3.65
N GLU A 211 -14.98 9.99 -4.05
CA GLU A 211 -13.69 10.34 -4.67
C GLU A 211 -13.12 11.59 -4.01
N SER A 212 -11.84 11.62 -3.80
CA SER A 212 -11.10 12.80 -3.36
C SER A 212 -9.72 12.87 -4.03
N CYS A 213 -9.02 13.94 -3.80
CA CYS A 213 -7.70 14.17 -4.36
C CYS A 213 -6.83 14.84 -3.29
N THR A 214 -5.65 14.26 -3.04
CA THR A 214 -4.64 14.89 -2.18
C THR A 214 -3.53 15.46 -3.05
N GLU A 215 -3.10 16.68 -2.78
CA GLU A 215 -1.95 17.35 -3.41
C GLU A 215 -0.79 17.39 -2.43
N TRP A 216 0.42 17.05 -2.91
CA TRP A 216 1.65 16.93 -2.14
C TRP A 216 2.70 17.93 -2.61
N PRO A 217 2.73 19.15 -2.07
CA PRO A 217 3.79 20.14 -2.31
C PRO A 217 4.67 20.29 -1.08
N PRO A 218 5.84 19.80 -0.90
CA PRO A 218 6.75 19.14 -1.82
C PRO A 218 6.50 17.63 -1.97
N SER A 219 7.26 17.01 -2.89
CA SER A 219 7.18 15.55 -3.08
C SER A 219 7.69 14.80 -1.84
N ILE A 220 7.15 13.61 -1.59
CA ILE A 220 7.61 12.74 -0.48
C ILE A 220 9.12 12.49 -0.59
N MET A 221 9.66 12.32 -1.79
CA MET A 221 11.10 12.15 -1.99
C MET A 221 11.88 13.38 -1.53
N ASN A 222 11.45 14.60 -1.85
CA ASN A 222 12.10 15.81 -1.38
C ASN A 222 12.00 15.97 0.14
N ILE A 223 10.85 15.59 0.73
CA ILE A 223 10.67 15.58 2.18
C ILE A 223 11.72 14.68 2.85
N VAL A 224 11.91 13.48 2.33
CA VAL A 224 12.87 12.51 2.90
C VAL A 224 14.33 12.93 2.64
N THR A 225 14.68 13.35 1.41
CA THR A 225 16.06 13.69 1.04
C THR A 225 16.50 15.02 1.63
N ASP A 226 15.63 16.01 1.64
CA ASP A 226 15.96 17.38 2.04
C ASP A 226 15.52 17.67 3.49
N LYS A 227 14.97 16.67 4.21
CA LYS A 227 14.46 16.74 5.59
C LYS A 227 13.47 17.90 5.79
N LEU A 228 12.57 18.06 4.83
CA LEU A 228 11.52 19.08 4.85
C LEU A 228 10.34 18.64 5.71
N ASP A 229 9.56 19.61 6.20
CA ASP A 229 8.29 19.33 6.84
C ASP A 229 7.29 18.73 5.86
N LEU A 230 6.52 17.74 6.32
CA LEU A 230 5.45 17.13 5.55
C LEU A 230 4.24 18.06 5.51
N ALA A 231 3.87 18.50 4.32
CA ALA A 231 2.62 19.20 4.08
C ALA A 231 1.85 18.54 2.94
N TYR A 232 0.56 18.38 3.11
CA TYR A 232 -0.38 17.97 2.07
C TYR A 232 -1.73 18.57 2.34
N PHE A 233 -2.57 18.63 1.33
CA PHE A 233 -3.96 19.07 1.50
C PHE A 233 -4.90 18.29 0.59
N VAL A 234 -6.09 17.99 1.12
CA VAL A 234 -7.19 17.42 0.35
C VAL A 234 -7.87 18.54 -0.41
N ARG A 235 -7.96 18.38 -1.73
CA ARG A 235 -8.61 19.39 -2.58
C ARG A 235 -10.13 19.31 -2.47
N ALA A 236 -10.78 20.45 -2.64
CA ALA A 236 -12.25 20.52 -2.72
C ALA A 236 -12.80 19.89 -4.02
N ASP A 237 -11.96 19.82 -5.06
CA ASP A 237 -12.29 19.25 -6.36
C ASP A 237 -11.28 18.18 -6.79
N VAL A 238 -11.74 17.19 -7.52
CA VAL A 238 -10.85 16.20 -8.20
C VAL A 238 -10.70 16.64 -9.65
N PRO A 239 -9.46 16.97 -10.11
CA PRO A 239 -9.24 17.33 -11.50
C PRO A 239 -9.74 16.23 -12.46
N GLU A 240 -10.44 16.63 -13.53
CA GLU A 240 -11.10 15.67 -14.43
C GLU A 240 -10.12 14.66 -15.08
N SER A 241 -8.92 15.12 -15.40
CA SER A 241 -7.86 14.22 -15.91
C SER A 241 -7.46 13.15 -14.89
N LEU A 242 -7.32 13.56 -13.61
CA LEU A 242 -6.99 12.64 -12.52
C LEU A 242 -8.16 11.68 -12.25
N ARG A 243 -9.40 12.16 -12.27
CA ARG A 243 -10.60 11.32 -12.09
C ARG A 243 -10.69 10.25 -13.16
N LYS A 244 -10.49 10.62 -14.44
CA LYS A 244 -10.47 9.66 -15.56
C LYS A 244 -9.37 8.62 -15.38
N ALA A 245 -8.16 9.05 -15.05
CA ALA A 245 -7.03 8.17 -14.82
C ALA A 245 -7.29 7.21 -13.63
N GLY A 246 -7.75 7.74 -12.50
CA GLY A 246 -8.07 6.95 -11.31
C GLY A 246 -9.13 5.89 -11.57
N ARG A 247 -10.24 6.26 -12.21
CA ARG A 247 -11.32 5.31 -12.56
C ARG A 247 -10.86 4.24 -13.55
N ALA A 248 -10.04 4.60 -14.54
CA ALA A 248 -9.45 3.63 -15.47
C ALA A 248 -8.49 2.67 -14.76
N THR A 249 -7.70 3.18 -13.83
CA THR A 249 -6.76 2.40 -13.01
C THR A 249 -7.51 1.40 -12.13
N VAL A 250 -8.46 1.84 -11.30
CA VAL A 250 -9.18 0.92 -10.40
C VAL A 250 -9.92 -0.18 -11.14
N LYS A 251 -10.44 0.12 -12.34
CA LYS A 251 -11.06 -0.88 -13.22
C LYS A 251 -10.03 -1.87 -13.78
N ALA A 252 -8.87 -1.40 -14.23
CA ALA A 252 -7.83 -2.26 -14.79
C ALA A 252 -7.23 -3.20 -13.73
N PHE A 253 -7.11 -2.73 -12.48
CA PHE A 253 -6.67 -3.53 -11.36
C PHE A 253 -7.78 -4.39 -10.74
N ASP A 254 -9.03 -4.28 -11.20
CA ASP A 254 -10.21 -4.96 -10.67
C ASP A 254 -10.37 -4.79 -9.14
N VAL A 255 -10.14 -3.57 -8.64
CA VAL A 255 -10.24 -3.26 -7.21
C VAL A 255 -11.70 -3.11 -6.81
N LYS A 256 -12.15 -3.87 -5.80
CA LYS A 256 -13.55 -3.93 -5.36
C LYS A 256 -13.68 -3.80 -3.85
N SER A 257 -14.76 -3.13 -3.42
CA SER A 257 -15.15 -3.01 -1.99
C SER A 257 -13.99 -2.57 -1.11
N ARG A 258 -13.25 -1.52 -1.52
CA ARG A 258 -12.01 -1.08 -0.85
C ARG A 258 -11.83 0.42 -0.88
N PHE A 259 -10.93 0.86 0.02
CA PHE A 259 -10.27 2.15 -0.09
C PHE A 259 -9.15 2.05 -1.13
N VAL A 260 -8.94 3.13 -1.88
CA VAL A 260 -7.86 3.32 -2.85
C VAL A 260 -7.17 4.64 -2.54
N HIS A 261 -5.85 4.58 -2.57
CA HIS A 261 -4.97 5.75 -2.45
C HIS A 261 -3.84 5.66 -3.46
#